data_a2bc152b3c14cbc01f244534568b511d
#
_entry.id   a2bc152b3c14cbc01f244534568b511d
#
_cell.length_a   1.000
_cell.length_b   1.000
_cell.length_c   1.000
_cell.angle_alpha   90.00
_cell.angle_beta   90.00
_cell.angle_gamma   90.00
#
_symmetry.space_group_name_H-M   'P 1'
#
loop_
_entity.id
_entity.type
_entity.pdbx_description
1 polymer ?
#
loop_
_entity_poly.entity_id
_entity_poly.type
_entity_poly.pdbx_seq_one_letter_code
_entity_poly.pdbx_strand_id
1 'polypeptide(L)'
;MFKQIRKSILAALCISVGCIVNLMCADKGFPIIGAFLFALGLYTICSYRFDLFTGKIGYVVESKNYGEVFKILLVNLFFGYLFGLLLSVIVPDSLAQSLVNIKLSLSISEILIKGFFCGILMYLAVDGFKNGSSISIFLSVPVFILSGFEHCIANIIYFGMAKNIFFLEFIIFNVVGNTIGSIFISQMINSNK
;
A
#
# COMPACT_ATOMS: atom_id res chain seq x y z
N MET A 1 -13.49 -0.76 19.01
CA MET A 1 -13.13 0.49 18.32
C MET A 1 -11.66 0.87 18.55
N PHE A 2 -11.20 1.20 19.75
CA PHE A 2 -9.79 1.61 20.01
C PHE A 2 -8.73 0.60 19.54
N LYS A 3 -8.94 -0.71 19.76
CA LYS A 3 -7.99 -1.75 19.33
C LYS A 3 -7.78 -1.76 17.82
N GLN A 4 -8.83 -1.58 17.03
CA GLN A 4 -8.78 -1.53 15.57
C GLN A 4 -8.04 -0.27 15.08
N ILE A 5 -8.40 0.91 15.61
CA ILE A 5 -7.72 2.17 15.26
C ILE A 5 -6.21 2.05 15.49
N ARG A 6 -5.79 1.53 16.68
CA ARG A 6 -4.38 1.31 16.98
C ARG A 6 -3.70 0.38 15.98
N LYS A 7 -4.36 -0.72 15.58
CA LYS A 7 -3.82 -1.65 14.58
C LYS A 7 -3.69 -1.00 13.20
N SER A 8 -4.64 -0.14 12.82
CA SER A 8 -4.59 0.58 11.56
C SER A 8 -3.48 1.64 11.55
N ILE A 9 -3.25 2.33 12.66
CA ILE A 9 -2.12 3.27 12.82
C ILE A 9 -0.79 2.52 12.69
N LEU A 10 -0.64 1.38 13.36
CA LEU A 10 0.58 0.57 13.29
C LEU A 10 0.83 0.02 11.88
N ALA A 11 -0.24 -0.32 11.15
CA ALA A 11 -0.11 -0.72 9.75
C ALA A 11 0.42 0.43 8.87
N ALA A 12 -0.12 1.64 9.02
CA ALA A 12 0.38 2.82 8.32
C ALA A 12 1.86 3.10 8.66
N LEU A 13 2.24 2.98 9.93
CA LEU A 13 3.64 3.13 10.36
C LEU A 13 4.56 2.10 9.69
N CYS A 14 4.17 0.83 9.64
CA CYS A 14 4.96 -0.22 8.98
C CYS A 14 5.15 0.05 7.48
N ILE A 15 4.09 0.50 6.79
CA ILE A 15 4.22 0.89 5.37
C ILE A 15 5.12 2.13 5.23
N SER A 16 5.06 3.08 6.15
CA SER A 16 5.93 4.28 6.11
C SER A 16 7.41 3.94 6.21
N VAL A 17 7.78 2.96 7.06
CA VAL A 17 9.15 2.43 7.12
C VAL A 17 9.53 1.78 5.79
N GLY A 18 8.65 0.99 5.18
CA GLY A 18 8.89 0.42 3.86
C GLY A 18 9.09 1.48 2.77
N CYS A 19 8.24 2.53 2.78
CA CYS A 19 8.33 3.63 1.81
C CYS A 19 9.67 4.37 1.87
N ILE A 20 10.11 4.76 3.07
CA ILE A 20 11.38 5.51 3.19
C ILE A 20 12.57 4.64 2.78
N VAL A 21 12.62 3.38 3.21
CA VAL A 21 13.71 2.47 2.85
C VAL A 21 13.77 2.27 1.33
N ASN A 22 12.62 2.03 0.69
CA ASN A 22 12.54 1.87 -0.77
C ASN A 22 13.03 3.14 -1.49
N LEU A 23 12.55 4.31 -1.08
CA LEU A 23 12.91 5.58 -1.69
C LEU A 23 14.41 5.87 -1.55
N MET A 24 14.98 5.69 -0.37
CA MET A 24 16.40 5.94 -0.10
C MET A 24 17.32 4.91 -0.79
N CYS A 25 16.89 3.66 -0.92
CA CYS A 25 17.63 2.67 -1.68
C CYS A 25 17.62 2.99 -3.19
N ALA A 26 16.47 3.40 -3.73
CA ALA A 26 16.35 3.78 -5.14
C ALA A 26 17.24 4.98 -5.49
N ASP A 27 17.26 6.00 -4.62
CA ASP A 27 18.13 7.16 -4.75
C ASP A 27 19.63 6.80 -4.81
N LYS A 28 20.02 5.79 -4.03
CA LYS A 28 21.40 5.28 -4.01
C LYS A 28 21.72 4.28 -5.13
N GLY A 29 20.82 4.05 -6.08
CA GLY A 29 21.02 3.10 -7.18
C GLY A 29 20.73 1.64 -6.86
N PHE A 30 20.05 1.35 -5.74
CA PHE A 30 19.71 -0.01 -5.31
C PHE A 30 18.19 -0.26 -5.26
N PRO A 31 17.42 0.00 -6.35
CA PRO A 31 15.95 -0.09 -6.31
C PRO A 31 15.45 -1.51 -5.99
N ILE A 32 16.15 -2.54 -6.46
CA ILE A 32 15.77 -3.93 -6.19
C ILE A 32 15.87 -4.24 -4.69
N ILE A 33 16.95 -3.81 -4.05
CA ILE A 33 17.14 -3.99 -2.59
C ILE A 33 16.03 -3.24 -1.83
N GLY A 34 15.74 -2.00 -2.24
CA GLY A 34 14.68 -1.20 -1.64
C GLY A 34 13.30 -1.88 -1.73
N ALA A 35 12.98 -2.46 -2.89
CA ALA A 35 11.73 -3.18 -3.10
C ALA A 35 11.60 -4.43 -2.19
N PHE A 36 12.68 -5.19 -2.02
CA PHE A 36 12.70 -6.33 -1.09
C PHE A 36 12.61 -5.90 0.37
N LEU A 37 13.30 -4.83 0.76
CA LEU A 37 13.25 -4.32 2.13
C LEU A 37 11.89 -3.71 2.46
N PHE A 38 11.18 -3.13 1.49
CA PHE A 38 9.79 -2.69 1.66
C PHE A 38 8.89 -3.84 2.14
N ALA A 39 9.12 -5.06 1.65
CA ALA A 39 8.33 -6.23 2.02
C ALA A 39 8.32 -6.52 3.53
N LEU A 40 9.35 -6.09 4.28
CA LEU A 40 9.37 -6.18 5.75
C LEU A 40 8.19 -5.45 6.40
N GLY A 41 7.75 -4.32 5.82
CA GLY A 41 6.59 -3.59 6.31
C GLY A 41 5.32 -4.44 6.26
N LEU A 42 5.03 -5.06 5.11
CA LEU A 42 3.86 -5.94 4.97
C LEU A 42 4.01 -7.23 5.78
N TYR A 43 5.21 -7.80 5.83
CA TYR A 43 5.49 -8.98 6.65
C TYR A 43 5.19 -8.73 8.14
N THR A 44 5.63 -7.58 8.66
CA THR A 44 5.34 -7.17 10.05
C THR A 44 3.83 -7.01 10.25
N ILE A 45 3.12 -6.36 9.32
CA ILE A 45 1.66 -6.19 9.38
C ILE A 45 0.96 -7.55 9.47
N CYS A 46 1.34 -8.50 8.64
CA CYS A 46 0.74 -9.84 8.63
C CYS A 46 1.08 -10.62 9.90
N SER A 47 2.34 -10.60 10.36
CA SER A 47 2.82 -11.31 11.54
C SER A 47 2.15 -10.82 12.83
N TYR A 48 1.99 -9.51 12.99
CA TYR A 48 1.33 -8.91 14.17
C TYR A 48 -0.18 -8.71 13.99
N ARG A 49 -0.74 -9.09 12.83
CA ARG A 49 -2.16 -8.96 12.49
C ARG A 49 -2.66 -7.52 12.62
N PHE A 50 -1.86 -6.57 12.09
CA PHE A 50 -2.28 -5.17 11.98
C PHE A 50 -3.30 -5.01 10.85
N ASP A 51 -4.05 -3.91 10.88
CA ASP A 51 -5.17 -3.71 9.97
C ASP A 51 -4.75 -2.75 8.83
N LEU A 52 -4.32 -3.33 7.71
CA LEU A 52 -4.02 -2.62 6.47
C LEU A 52 -5.19 -2.78 5.51
N PHE A 53 -5.66 -1.67 4.92
CA PHE A 53 -6.78 -1.65 3.98
C PHE A 53 -6.61 -2.64 2.83
N THR A 54 -5.49 -2.56 2.10
CA THR A 54 -5.21 -3.41 0.94
C THR A 54 -5.07 -4.90 1.30
N GLY A 55 -4.72 -5.20 2.54
CA GLY A 55 -4.70 -6.56 3.07
C GLY A 55 -6.05 -7.09 3.55
N LYS A 56 -7.07 -6.23 3.63
CA LYS A 56 -8.42 -6.58 4.11
C LYS A 56 -9.48 -6.53 3.02
N ILE A 57 -9.34 -5.60 2.06
CA ILE A 57 -10.38 -5.30 1.07
C ILE A 57 -10.76 -6.50 0.20
N GLY A 58 -9.83 -7.39 -0.13
CA GLY A 58 -10.09 -8.59 -0.91
C GLY A 58 -11.05 -9.58 -0.23
N TYR A 59 -11.16 -9.53 1.10
CA TYR A 59 -12.06 -10.41 1.88
C TYR A 59 -13.41 -9.77 2.20
N VAL A 60 -13.67 -8.54 1.74
CA VAL A 60 -14.86 -7.78 2.16
C VAL A 60 -16.17 -8.39 1.68
N VAL A 61 -16.18 -9.02 0.52
CA VAL A 61 -17.38 -9.65 -0.06
C VAL A 61 -17.84 -10.83 0.79
N GLU A 62 -16.90 -11.65 1.27
CA GLU A 62 -17.17 -12.81 2.12
C GLU A 62 -17.51 -12.41 3.55
N SER A 63 -16.72 -11.50 4.11
CA SER A 63 -16.88 -11.07 5.51
C SER A 63 -18.03 -10.10 5.73
N LYS A 64 -18.50 -9.43 4.67
CA LYS A 64 -19.54 -8.36 4.68
C LYS A 64 -19.22 -7.18 5.62
N ASN A 65 -17.96 -7.01 6.00
CA ASN A 65 -17.50 -6.00 6.96
C ASN A 65 -17.12 -4.67 6.29
N TYR A 66 -17.95 -4.20 5.34
CA TYR A 66 -17.68 -2.99 4.54
C TYR A 66 -17.35 -1.75 5.41
N GLY A 67 -18.16 -1.51 6.45
CA GLY A 67 -17.98 -0.35 7.33
C GLY A 67 -16.68 -0.42 8.15
N GLU A 68 -16.23 -1.62 8.53
CA GLU A 68 -14.97 -1.82 9.22
C GLU A 68 -13.78 -1.55 8.29
N VAL A 69 -13.81 -2.11 7.08
CA VAL A 69 -12.75 -1.93 6.08
C VAL A 69 -12.66 -0.46 5.65
N PHE A 70 -13.79 0.23 5.52
CA PHE A 70 -13.81 1.66 5.23
C PHE A 70 -13.17 2.51 6.36
N LYS A 71 -13.44 2.18 7.63
CA LYS A 71 -12.78 2.85 8.77
C LYS A 71 -11.26 2.60 8.76
N ILE A 72 -10.82 1.38 8.44
CA ILE A 72 -9.40 1.06 8.30
C ILE A 72 -8.77 1.92 7.20
N LEU A 73 -9.42 2.06 6.04
CA LEU A 73 -8.95 2.92 4.95
C LEU A 73 -8.73 4.35 5.44
N LEU A 74 -9.72 4.96 6.06
CA LEU A 74 -9.62 6.35 6.53
C LEU A 74 -8.48 6.54 7.54
N VAL A 75 -8.33 5.61 8.49
CA VAL A 75 -7.24 5.67 9.48
C VAL A 75 -5.87 5.47 8.80
N ASN A 76 -5.75 4.51 7.88
CA ASN A 76 -4.50 4.28 7.15
C ASN A 76 -4.12 5.51 6.29
N LEU A 77 -5.07 6.14 5.59
CA LEU A 77 -4.80 7.33 4.77
C LEU A 77 -4.39 8.52 5.65
N PHE A 78 -5.14 8.81 6.70
CA PHE A 78 -4.87 9.94 7.58
C PHE A 78 -3.49 9.81 8.26
N PHE A 79 -3.24 8.70 8.93
CA PHE A 79 -1.95 8.48 9.61
C PHE A 79 -0.82 8.23 8.62
N GLY A 80 -1.08 7.64 7.45
CA GLY A 80 -0.10 7.52 6.38
C GLY A 80 0.42 8.87 5.92
N TYR A 81 -0.48 9.84 5.68
CA TYR A 81 -0.09 11.21 5.34
C TYR A 81 0.71 11.87 6.46
N LEU A 82 0.28 11.75 7.72
CA LEU A 82 1.00 12.29 8.87
C LEU A 82 2.39 11.70 9.04
N PHE A 83 2.55 10.38 8.89
CA PHE A 83 3.87 9.75 8.93
C PHE A 83 4.73 10.18 7.74
N GLY A 84 4.14 10.38 6.56
CA GLY A 84 4.83 10.99 5.43
C GLY A 84 5.36 12.39 5.76
N LEU A 85 4.53 13.24 6.37
CA LEU A 85 4.95 14.56 6.85
C LEU A 85 6.10 14.49 7.88
N LEU A 86 6.05 13.52 8.79
CA LEU A 86 7.16 13.32 9.75
C LEU A 86 8.45 12.91 9.02
N LEU A 87 8.34 12.01 8.05
CA LEU A 87 9.49 11.54 7.26
C LEU A 87 10.05 12.64 6.32
N SER A 88 9.26 13.65 5.96
CA SER A 88 9.74 14.78 5.16
C SER A 88 10.88 15.59 5.82
N VAL A 89 11.07 15.43 7.13
CA VAL A 89 12.17 16.08 7.85
C VAL A 89 13.54 15.47 7.50
N ILE A 90 13.55 14.20 7.12
CA ILE A 90 14.77 13.41 6.85
C ILE A 90 14.93 12.98 5.40
N VAL A 91 13.88 13.09 4.59
CA VAL A 91 13.90 12.80 3.16
C VAL A 91 14.21 14.08 2.38
N PRO A 92 15.17 14.09 1.44
CA PRO A 92 15.41 15.25 0.60
C PRO A 92 14.14 15.68 -0.16
N ASP A 93 13.76 16.95 -0.06
CA ASP A 93 12.56 17.50 -0.70
C ASP A 93 12.53 17.22 -2.22
N SER A 94 13.67 17.38 -2.90
CA SER A 94 13.79 17.13 -4.35
C SER A 94 13.44 15.68 -4.72
N LEU A 95 13.84 14.71 -3.90
CA LEU A 95 13.58 13.29 -4.14
C LEU A 95 12.09 12.96 -3.99
N ALA A 96 11.47 13.43 -2.90
CA ALA A 96 10.04 13.22 -2.65
C ALA A 96 9.17 13.91 -3.71
N GLN A 97 9.51 15.16 -4.07
CA GLN A 97 8.79 15.91 -5.11
C GLN A 97 8.91 15.26 -6.49
N SER A 98 10.10 14.82 -6.89
CA SER A 98 10.31 14.11 -8.15
C SER A 98 9.41 12.90 -8.28
N LEU A 99 9.35 12.05 -7.24
CA LEU A 99 8.48 10.87 -7.22
C LEU A 99 6.99 11.25 -7.34
N VAL A 100 6.55 12.26 -6.58
CA VAL A 100 5.14 12.70 -6.60
C VAL A 100 4.76 13.32 -7.93
N ASN A 101 5.64 14.10 -8.57
CA ASN A 101 5.39 14.68 -9.88
C ASN A 101 5.18 13.59 -10.95
N ILE A 102 5.96 12.50 -10.92
CA ILE A 102 5.74 11.36 -11.81
C ILE A 102 4.35 10.75 -11.58
N LYS A 103 3.91 10.61 -10.32
CA LYS A 103 2.57 10.07 -10.00
C LYS A 103 1.45 11.00 -10.49
N LEU A 104 1.58 12.30 -10.28
CA LEU A 104 0.59 13.29 -10.71
C LEU A 104 0.52 13.45 -12.25
N SER A 105 1.53 13.01 -13.00
CA SER A 105 1.48 13.00 -14.46
C SER A 105 0.72 11.79 -15.04
N LEU A 106 0.36 10.81 -14.23
CA LEU A 106 -0.40 9.65 -14.68
C LEU A 106 -1.85 10.03 -15.00
N SER A 107 -2.36 9.50 -16.10
CA SER A 107 -3.79 9.57 -16.43
C SER A 107 -4.62 8.70 -15.46
N ILE A 108 -5.91 9.02 -15.35
CA ILE A 108 -6.85 8.24 -14.51
C ILE A 108 -6.84 6.74 -14.89
N SER A 109 -6.78 6.42 -16.18
CA SER A 109 -6.71 5.03 -16.65
C SER A 109 -5.44 4.32 -16.20
N GLU A 110 -4.30 5.00 -16.22
CA GLU A 110 -3.03 4.44 -15.73
C GLU A 110 -3.09 4.19 -14.21
N ILE A 111 -3.63 5.15 -13.44
CA ILE A 111 -3.80 5.00 -11.99
C ILE A 111 -4.69 3.79 -11.67
N LEU A 112 -5.81 3.65 -12.37
CA LEU A 112 -6.74 2.53 -12.19
C LEU A 112 -6.10 1.18 -12.53
N ILE A 113 -5.44 1.07 -13.69
CA ILE A 113 -4.79 -0.16 -14.14
C ILE A 113 -3.65 -0.55 -13.20
N LYS A 114 -2.76 0.38 -12.87
CA LYS A 114 -1.65 0.15 -11.94
C LYS A 114 -2.16 -0.20 -10.55
N GLY A 115 -3.23 0.46 -10.10
CA GLY A 115 -3.93 0.13 -8.86
C GLY A 115 -4.54 -1.27 -8.88
N PHE A 116 -5.18 -1.67 -9.98
CA PHE A 116 -5.79 -2.99 -10.14
C PHE A 116 -4.75 -4.12 -9.98
N PHE A 117 -3.65 -4.06 -10.69
CA PHE A 117 -2.60 -5.07 -10.57
C PHE A 117 -1.91 -5.05 -9.20
N CYS A 118 -1.73 -3.90 -8.59
CA CYS A 118 -1.27 -3.82 -7.20
C CYS A 118 -2.24 -4.51 -6.25
N GLY A 119 -3.55 -4.29 -6.41
CA GLY A 119 -4.59 -4.94 -5.60
C GLY A 119 -4.53 -6.46 -5.68
N ILE A 120 -4.33 -7.03 -6.89
CA ILE A 120 -4.14 -8.46 -7.10
C ILE A 120 -2.93 -8.96 -6.28
N LEU A 121 -1.78 -8.33 -6.44
CA LEU A 121 -0.53 -8.75 -5.78
C LEU A 121 -0.62 -8.62 -4.25
N MET A 122 -1.28 -7.58 -3.75
CA MET A 122 -1.51 -7.40 -2.31
C MET A 122 -2.40 -8.49 -1.73
N TYR A 123 -3.46 -8.90 -2.45
CA TYR A 123 -4.28 -10.04 -2.01
C TYR A 123 -3.46 -11.33 -2.00
N LEU A 124 -2.74 -11.64 -3.08
CA LEU A 124 -1.91 -12.85 -3.18
C LEU A 124 -0.83 -12.91 -2.09
N ALA A 125 -0.20 -11.76 -1.78
CA ALA A 125 0.77 -11.66 -0.70
C ALA A 125 0.19 -12.05 0.66
N VAL A 126 -0.96 -11.45 1.00
CA VAL A 126 -1.62 -11.64 2.30
C VAL A 126 -2.28 -13.01 2.40
N ASP A 127 -2.93 -13.48 1.34
CA ASP A 127 -3.57 -14.79 1.30
C ASP A 127 -2.54 -15.92 1.38
N GLY A 128 -1.47 -15.81 0.61
CA GLY A 128 -0.36 -16.76 0.69
C GLY A 128 0.26 -16.82 2.09
N PHE A 129 0.45 -15.67 2.75
CA PHE A 129 0.94 -15.62 4.13
C PHE A 129 -0.04 -16.31 5.11
N LYS A 130 -1.35 -16.07 4.99
CA LYS A 130 -2.37 -16.74 5.80
C LYS A 130 -2.38 -18.26 5.61
N ASN A 131 -2.04 -18.71 4.40
CA ASN A 131 -1.91 -20.12 4.06
C ASN A 131 -0.51 -20.71 4.39
N GLY A 132 0.29 -20.01 5.22
CA GLY A 132 1.58 -20.49 5.72
C GLY A 132 2.79 -20.15 4.88
N SER A 133 2.63 -19.43 3.77
CA SER A 133 3.73 -19.05 2.86
C SER A 133 4.18 -17.61 3.07
N SER A 134 5.21 -17.39 3.88
CA SER A 134 5.79 -16.04 4.05
C SER A 134 6.46 -15.52 2.76
N ILE A 135 6.92 -16.42 1.89
CA ILE A 135 7.59 -16.05 0.63
C ILE A 135 6.65 -15.30 -0.32
N SER A 136 5.33 -15.51 -0.20
CA SER A 136 4.34 -14.80 -0.99
C SER A 136 4.46 -13.27 -0.86
N ILE A 137 4.79 -12.77 0.33
CA ILE A 137 5.03 -11.35 0.58
C ILE A 137 6.32 -10.89 -0.11
N PHE A 138 7.40 -11.64 0.07
CA PHE A 138 8.72 -11.28 -0.46
C PHE A 138 8.82 -11.41 -1.99
N LEU A 139 7.87 -12.08 -2.63
CA LEU A 139 7.74 -12.11 -4.09
C LEU A 139 6.78 -11.02 -4.59
N SER A 140 5.57 -10.93 -4.03
CA SER A 140 4.54 -10.01 -4.54
C SER A 140 4.90 -8.54 -4.33
N VAL A 141 5.51 -8.18 -3.20
CA VAL A 141 5.83 -6.79 -2.89
C VAL A 141 6.90 -6.22 -3.83
N PRO A 142 8.06 -6.88 -4.04
CA PRO A 142 9.03 -6.40 -5.02
C PRO A 142 8.46 -6.32 -6.44
N VAL A 143 7.62 -7.27 -6.83
CA VAL A 143 6.99 -7.25 -8.16
C VAL A 143 6.14 -6.01 -8.33
N PHE A 144 5.23 -5.66 -7.39
CA PHE A 144 4.41 -4.46 -7.57
C PHE A 144 5.25 -3.16 -7.58
N ILE A 145 6.30 -3.09 -6.76
CA ILE A 145 7.17 -1.90 -6.69
C ILE A 145 7.95 -1.74 -8.00
N LEU A 146 8.62 -2.79 -8.44
CA LEU A 146 9.48 -2.74 -9.64
C LEU A 146 8.68 -2.60 -10.94
N SER A 147 7.42 -3.06 -10.96
CA SER A 147 6.49 -2.84 -12.07
C SER A 147 5.86 -1.44 -12.08
N GLY A 148 6.12 -0.62 -11.05
CA GLY A 148 5.53 0.71 -10.93
C GLY A 148 4.01 0.67 -10.71
N PHE A 149 3.49 -0.39 -10.08
CA PHE A 149 2.08 -0.46 -9.68
C PHE A 149 1.81 0.41 -8.46
N GLU A 150 0.57 0.91 -8.36
CA GLU A 150 0.22 1.97 -7.43
C GLU A 150 -0.52 1.42 -6.20
N HIS A 151 0.12 1.52 -5.02
CA HIS A 151 -0.44 1.12 -3.73
C HIS A 151 -0.95 2.34 -2.96
N CYS A 152 -2.26 2.44 -2.72
CA CYS A 152 -2.88 3.66 -2.21
C CYS A 152 -2.33 4.14 -0.85
N ILE A 153 -1.99 3.23 0.08
CA ILE A 153 -1.44 3.62 1.38
C ILE A 153 0.05 4.02 1.27
N ALA A 154 0.83 3.39 0.39
CA ALA A 154 2.19 3.86 0.14
C ALA A 154 2.20 5.24 -0.55
N ASN A 155 1.28 5.44 -1.48
CA ASN A 155 1.17 6.70 -2.20
C ASN A 155 0.83 7.88 -1.30
N ILE A 156 -0.16 7.75 -0.40
CA ILE A 156 -0.48 8.85 0.52
C ILE A 156 0.71 9.21 1.43
N ILE A 157 1.57 8.23 1.77
CA ILE A 157 2.79 8.47 2.53
C ILE A 157 3.79 9.27 1.69
N TYR A 158 4.00 8.91 0.42
CA TYR A 158 4.86 9.67 -0.50
C TYR A 158 4.35 11.10 -0.72
N PHE A 159 3.03 11.30 -0.85
CA PHE A 159 2.44 12.63 -0.90
C PHE A 159 2.71 13.44 0.38
N GLY A 160 2.66 12.78 1.55
CA GLY A 160 3.05 13.39 2.83
C GLY A 160 4.54 13.77 2.86
N MET A 161 5.45 12.89 2.40
CA MET A 161 6.88 13.19 2.31
C MET A 161 7.18 14.41 1.43
N ALA A 162 6.43 14.54 0.33
CA ALA A 162 6.54 15.69 -0.58
C ALA A 162 5.76 16.93 -0.09
N LYS A 163 5.06 16.88 1.05
CA LYS A 163 4.19 17.96 1.55
C LYS A 163 3.14 18.41 0.52
N ASN A 164 2.75 17.49 -0.37
CA ASN A 164 1.83 17.79 -1.47
C ASN A 164 0.38 17.51 -1.03
N ILE A 165 -0.51 18.48 -1.25
CA ILE A 165 -1.94 18.39 -0.88
C ILE A 165 -2.85 18.04 -2.08
N PHE A 166 -2.33 18.02 -3.31
CA PHE A 166 -3.08 17.72 -4.52
C PHE A 166 -3.17 16.22 -4.81
N PHE A 167 -3.40 15.43 -3.76
CA PHE A 167 -3.42 13.96 -3.84
C PHE A 167 -4.81 13.36 -4.00
N LEU A 168 -5.87 14.14 -3.77
CA LEU A 168 -7.21 13.58 -3.55
C LEU A 168 -7.70 12.77 -4.74
N GLU A 169 -7.63 13.33 -5.95
CA GLU A 169 -8.06 12.66 -7.17
C GLU A 169 -7.26 11.37 -7.40
N PHE A 170 -5.93 11.47 -7.32
CA PHE A 170 -5.04 10.32 -7.47
C PHE A 170 -5.38 9.20 -6.48
N ILE A 171 -5.52 9.52 -5.19
CA ILE A 171 -5.79 8.53 -4.15
C ILE A 171 -7.16 7.89 -4.32
N ILE A 172 -8.20 8.62 -4.72
CA ILE A 172 -9.53 8.06 -4.98
C ILE A 172 -9.45 6.98 -6.06
N PHE A 173 -8.89 7.28 -7.24
CA PHE A 173 -8.77 6.30 -8.32
C PHE A 173 -7.84 5.15 -7.97
N ASN A 174 -6.77 5.42 -7.22
CA ASN A 174 -5.86 4.37 -6.77
C ASN A 174 -6.54 3.42 -5.75
N VAL A 175 -7.34 3.92 -4.81
CA VAL A 175 -8.16 3.10 -3.90
C VAL A 175 -9.16 2.25 -4.68
N VAL A 176 -9.82 2.82 -5.69
CA VAL A 176 -10.75 2.07 -6.57
C VAL A 176 -10.02 0.95 -7.29
N GLY A 177 -8.87 1.24 -7.91
CA GLY A 177 -8.05 0.23 -8.57
C GLY A 177 -7.63 -0.90 -7.64
N ASN A 178 -7.06 -0.57 -6.47
CA ASN A 178 -6.67 -1.57 -5.47
C ASN A 178 -7.86 -2.42 -4.99
N THR A 179 -9.02 -1.80 -4.81
CA THR A 179 -10.26 -2.49 -4.40
C THR A 179 -10.70 -3.50 -5.43
N ILE A 180 -10.85 -3.06 -6.69
CA ILE A 180 -11.33 -3.91 -7.78
C ILE A 180 -10.37 -5.08 -8.00
N GLY A 181 -9.06 -4.83 -8.05
CA GLY A 181 -8.04 -5.87 -8.24
C GLY A 181 -8.05 -6.91 -7.12
N SER A 182 -8.11 -6.47 -5.85
CA SER A 182 -8.14 -7.38 -4.70
C SER A 182 -9.41 -8.23 -4.66
N ILE A 183 -10.58 -7.63 -4.91
CA ILE A 183 -11.85 -8.36 -4.92
C ILE A 183 -11.91 -9.32 -6.11
N PHE A 184 -11.48 -8.88 -7.30
CA PHE A 184 -11.47 -9.71 -8.49
C PHE A 184 -10.70 -11.02 -8.27
N ILE A 185 -9.45 -10.94 -7.83
CA ILE A 185 -8.63 -12.14 -7.64
C ILE A 185 -9.15 -13.02 -6.49
N SER A 186 -9.64 -12.40 -5.40
CA SER A 186 -10.28 -13.11 -4.30
C SER A 186 -11.45 -13.97 -4.76
N GLN A 187 -12.37 -13.39 -5.55
CA GLN A 187 -13.53 -14.10 -6.04
C GLN A 187 -13.15 -15.20 -7.03
N MET A 188 -12.15 -14.96 -7.90
CA MET A 188 -11.66 -15.97 -8.85
C MET A 188 -11.04 -17.19 -8.13
N ILE A 189 -10.31 -16.97 -7.03
CA ILE A 189 -9.73 -18.08 -6.25
C ILE A 189 -10.82 -18.84 -5.47
N ASN A 190 -11.78 -18.14 -4.89
CA ASN A 190 -12.80 -18.75 -4.03
C ASN A 190 -13.95 -19.40 -4.80
N SER A 191 -14.20 -19.00 -6.05
CA SER A 191 -15.17 -19.68 -6.94
C SER A 191 -14.75 -21.11 -7.29
N ASN A 192 -13.50 -21.47 -7.06
CA ASN A 192 -12.95 -22.80 -7.34
C ASN A 192 -12.82 -23.69 -6.07
N LYS A 193 -13.30 -23.19 -4.91
CA LYS A 193 -13.39 -23.95 -3.66
C LYS A 193 -14.81 -24.38 -3.38
#